data_4029b7537bdc82bb771d9ed01ad6d282
#
_entry.id   4029b7537bdc82bb771d9ed01ad6d282
#
_cell.length_a   1.000
_cell.length_b   1.000
_cell.length_c   1.000
_cell.angle_alpha   90.00
_cell.angle_beta   90.00
_cell.angle_gamma   90.00
#
_symmetry.space_group_name_H-M   'P 1'
#
loop_
_entity.id
_entity.type
_entity.pdbx_description
1 polymer ?
#
loop_
_entity_poly.entity_id
_entity_poly.type
_entity_poly.pdbx_seq_one_letter_code
_entity_poly.pdbx_strand_id
1 'polypeptide(L)'
;TESFIPTNLRLGSGFEFIFDSNNSLAVTLEINKLLVPSPSVEVLNSNGDIVAYRQPDIGFLQGIFKSFGDAPDGFSEELKELTYSLGFEYSFNKSFFLRSGYFSEHELKGSRKFITIGTGFNTSRNLNIDLSYLISTSDVISPLENTVRLSLGFNFL
;
A
#
# COMPACT_ATOMS: atom_id res chain seq x y z
N THR A 1 27.66 10.66 -0.52
CA THR A 1 26.80 9.65 0.13
C THR A 1 25.89 9.05 -0.93
N GLU A 2 26.17 7.80 -1.32
CA GLU A 2 25.25 7.04 -2.18
C GLU A 2 24.03 6.70 -1.34
N SER A 3 22.87 7.15 -1.75
CA SER A 3 21.59 6.78 -1.13
C SER A 3 20.96 5.66 -1.94
N PHE A 4 20.39 4.66 -1.25
CA PHE A 4 19.63 3.61 -1.92
C PHE A 4 18.41 4.19 -2.63
N ILE A 5 18.19 3.75 -3.86
CA ILE A 5 16.97 4.05 -4.58
C ILE A 5 15.82 3.32 -3.86
N PRO A 6 14.74 4.00 -3.47
CA PRO A 6 13.62 3.36 -2.81
C PRO A 6 12.96 2.35 -3.76
N THR A 7 13.25 1.08 -3.53
CA THR A 7 12.71 -0.05 -4.29
C THR A 7 11.61 -0.72 -3.49
N ASN A 8 10.50 -1.04 -4.13
CA ASN A 8 9.37 -1.72 -3.51
C ASN A 8 9.12 -3.07 -4.18
N LEU A 9 8.87 -4.09 -3.37
CA LEU A 9 8.26 -5.33 -3.82
C LEU A 9 6.77 -5.28 -3.52
N ARG A 10 5.96 -5.45 -4.56
CA ARG A 10 4.51 -5.50 -4.45
C ARG A 10 4.01 -6.84 -4.98
N LEU A 11 3.29 -7.56 -4.15
CA LEU A 11 2.67 -8.84 -4.48
C LEU A 11 1.17 -8.70 -4.27
N GLY A 12 0.40 -9.04 -5.29
CA GLY A 12 -1.06 -8.97 -5.23
C GLY A 12 -1.70 -10.21 -5.81
N SER A 13 -2.88 -10.53 -5.30
CA SER A 13 -3.76 -11.55 -5.84
C SER A 13 -5.19 -11.04 -5.86
N GLY A 14 -5.98 -11.55 -6.80
CA GLY A 14 -7.40 -11.22 -6.91
C GLY A 14 -8.21 -12.47 -7.24
N PHE A 15 -9.40 -12.54 -6.65
CA PHE A 15 -10.36 -13.60 -6.88
C PHE A 15 -11.71 -12.96 -7.23
N GLU A 16 -12.36 -13.50 -8.25
CA GLU A 16 -13.72 -13.09 -8.63
C GLU A 16 -14.69 -14.24 -8.41
N PHE A 17 -15.71 -13.99 -7.63
CA PHE A 17 -16.83 -14.90 -7.39
C PHE A 17 -18.01 -14.45 -8.25
N ILE A 18 -18.35 -15.25 -9.24
CA ILE A 18 -19.50 -15.00 -10.13
C ILE A 18 -20.70 -15.72 -9.54
N PHE A 19 -21.71 -14.97 -9.09
CA PHE A 19 -22.92 -15.53 -8.50
C PHE A 19 -23.96 -15.89 -9.58
N ASP A 20 -24.08 -15.01 -10.58
CA ASP A 20 -24.95 -15.19 -11.74
C ASP A 20 -24.48 -14.34 -12.92
N SER A 21 -25.27 -14.25 -14.01
CA SER A 21 -24.93 -13.46 -15.20
C SER A 21 -24.78 -11.95 -14.93
N ASN A 22 -25.35 -11.46 -13.83
CA ASN A 22 -25.47 -10.04 -13.52
C ASN A 22 -24.65 -9.63 -12.29
N ASN A 23 -24.28 -10.58 -11.43
CA ASN A 23 -23.70 -10.31 -10.12
C ASN A 23 -22.36 -10.98 -9.96
N SER A 24 -21.34 -10.23 -9.59
CA SER A 24 -20.03 -10.76 -9.17
C SER A 24 -19.45 -9.98 -8.00
N LEU A 25 -18.56 -10.63 -7.24
CA LEU A 25 -17.78 -10.05 -6.17
C LEU A 25 -16.32 -10.32 -6.44
N ALA A 26 -15.53 -9.28 -6.63
CA ALA A 26 -14.08 -9.37 -6.67
C ALA A 26 -13.49 -9.05 -5.30
N VAL A 27 -12.50 -9.84 -4.89
CA VAL A 27 -11.72 -9.64 -3.67
C VAL A 27 -10.26 -9.55 -4.08
N THR A 28 -9.57 -8.52 -3.64
CA THR A 28 -8.14 -8.30 -3.92
C THR A 28 -7.36 -8.18 -2.63
N LEU A 29 -6.17 -8.78 -2.62
CA LEU A 29 -5.21 -8.67 -1.53
C LEU A 29 -3.88 -8.23 -2.13
N GLU A 30 -3.25 -7.24 -1.54
CA GLU A 30 -1.92 -6.77 -1.90
C GLU A 30 -1.05 -6.63 -0.66
N ILE A 31 0.20 -7.06 -0.78
CA ILE A 31 1.25 -6.87 0.22
C ILE A 31 2.37 -6.10 -0.46
N ASN A 32 2.85 -5.05 0.19
CA ASN A 32 3.96 -4.25 -0.30
C ASN A 32 5.06 -4.15 0.76
N LYS A 33 6.31 -4.36 0.36
CA LYS A 33 7.51 -4.24 1.19
C LYS A 33 8.48 -3.26 0.55
N LEU A 34 9.00 -2.33 1.36
CA LEU A 34 10.11 -1.48 0.97
C LEU A 34 11.41 -2.27 1.08
N LEU A 35 12.12 -2.43 -0.06
CA LEU A 35 13.37 -3.18 -0.15
C LEU A 35 14.58 -2.25 0.03
N VAL A 36 14.62 -1.56 1.17
CA VAL A 36 15.77 -0.73 1.56
C VAL A 36 16.36 -1.33 2.82
N PRO A 37 17.70 -1.59 2.83
CA PRO A 37 18.33 -2.20 4.00
C PRO A 37 18.12 -1.35 5.25
N SER A 38 17.74 -1.97 6.34
CA SER A 38 17.65 -1.42 7.69
C SER A 38 18.67 -2.16 8.58
N PRO A 39 19.24 -1.55 9.62
CA PRO A 39 19.26 -0.13 9.92
C PRO A 39 20.50 0.57 9.36
N SER A 40 20.44 1.89 9.27
CA SER A 40 21.62 2.71 9.10
C SER A 40 22.59 2.45 10.27
N VAL A 41 23.86 2.21 9.97
CA VAL A 41 24.90 2.02 10.98
C VAL A 41 25.12 3.34 11.72
N GLU A 42 25.04 3.31 13.04
CA GLU A 42 25.34 4.45 13.88
C GLU A 42 26.82 4.78 13.83
N VAL A 43 27.15 6.03 13.55
CA VAL A 43 28.51 6.53 13.61
C VAL A 43 28.67 7.23 14.96
N LEU A 44 29.45 6.63 15.84
CA LEU A 44 29.72 7.17 17.16
C LEU A 44 30.98 8.06 17.14
N ASN A 45 30.99 9.12 17.95
CA ASN A 45 32.17 9.90 18.22
C ASN A 45 33.07 9.18 19.27
N SER A 46 34.24 9.76 19.58
CA SER A 46 35.16 9.23 20.59
C SER A 46 34.58 9.18 22.03
N ASN A 47 33.45 9.87 22.25
CA ASN A 47 32.75 9.90 23.53
C ASN A 47 31.57 8.92 23.61
N GLY A 48 31.29 8.20 22.51
CA GLY A 48 30.18 7.25 22.43
C GLY A 48 28.84 7.87 22.02
N ASP A 49 28.79 9.15 21.63
CA ASP A 49 27.56 9.79 21.16
C ASP A 49 27.34 9.53 19.66
N ILE A 50 26.09 9.33 19.29
CA ILE A 50 25.70 9.17 17.87
C ILE A 50 25.83 10.54 17.19
N VAL A 51 26.76 10.65 16.24
CA VAL A 51 27.00 11.89 15.47
C VAL A 51 26.44 11.83 14.05
N ALA A 52 26.21 10.63 13.52
CA ALA A 52 25.65 10.42 12.21
C ALA A 52 25.08 9.02 12.06
N TYR A 53 24.24 8.83 11.04
CA TYR A 53 23.84 7.53 10.56
C TYR A 53 24.42 7.32 9.17
N ARG A 54 25.08 6.17 8.96
CA ARG A 54 25.64 5.78 7.67
C ARG A 54 24.89 4.58 7.13
N GLN A 55 24.51 4.63 5.86
CA GLN A 55 24.00 3.45 5.19
C GLN A 55 25.12 2.39 5.04
N PRO A 56 24.78 1.09 5.15
CA PRO A 56 25.77 0.04 4.96
C PRO A 56 26.39 0.13 3.57
N ASP A 57 27.72 0.00 3.51
CA ASP A 57 28.48 0.03 2.26
C ASP A 57 28.33 -1.33 1.54
N ILE A 58 27.16 -1.57 0.99
CA ILE A 58 26.78 -2.79 0.28
C ILE A 58 26.20 -2.44 -1.07
N GLY A 59 26.47 -3.28 -2.06
CA GLY A 59 25.91 -3.09 -3.42
C GLY A 59 24.37 -3.11 -3.42
N PHE A 60 23.77 -2.37 -4.33
CA PHE A 60 22.31 -2.21 -4.46
C PHE A 60 21.56 -3.56 -4.43
N LEU A 61 21.96 -4.54 -5.23
CA LEU A 61 21.34 -5.86 -5.26
C LEU A 61 21.50 -6.60 -3.92
N GLN A 62 22.66 -6.51 -3.30
CA GLN A 62 22.91 -7.11 -2.00
C GLN A 62 22.02 -6.45 -0.92
N GLY A 63 21.80 -5.16 -1.00
CA GLY A 63 20.86 -4.42 -0.14
C GLY A 63 19.44 -4.94 -0.23
N ILE A 64 18.94 -5.16 -1.46
CA ILE A 64 17.62 -5.74 -1.70
C ILE A 64 17.48 -7.11 -1.03
N PHE A 65 18.45 -8.02 -1.21
CA PHE A 65 18.38 -9.35 -0.60
C PHE A 65 18.53 -9.30 0.94
N LYS A 66 19.36 -8.41 1.45
CA LYS A 66 19.49 -8.22 2.89
C LYS A 66 18.22 -7.73 3.55
N SER A 67 17.43 -6.89 2.88
CA SER A 67 16.18 -6.34 3.41
C SER A 67 15.09 -7.39 3.70
N PHE A 68 15.32 -8.67 3.39
CA PHE A 68 14.44 -9.78 3.75
C PHE A 68 14.82 -10.50 5.06
N GLY A 69 15.82 -10.05 5.78
CA GLY A 69 16.27 -10.71 7.02
C GLY A 69 17.22 -9.87 7.85
N ASP A 70 17.18 -8.55 7.71
CA ASP A 70 18.05 -7.63 8.44
C ASP A 70 17.33 -6.94 9.62
N ALA A 71 16.07 -7.27 9.84
CA ALA A 71 15.33 -6.75 11.00
C ALA A 71 15.94 -7.25 12.31
N PRO A 72 16.32 -6.34 13.24
CA PRO A 72 16.97 -6.68 14.49
C PRO A 72 16.20 -7.67 15.37
N ASP A 73 14.86 -7.56 15.40
CA ASP A 73 13.96 -8.44 16.16
C ASP A 73 13.43 -9.65 15.33
N GLY A 74 14.07 -9.94 14.20
CA GLY A 74 13.78 -11.09 13.35
C GLY A 74 12.47 -11.00 12.62
N PHE A 75 11.83 -12.15 12.36
CA PHE A 75 10.63 -12.27 11.51
C PHE A 75 9.44 -11.40 11.97
N SER A 76 9.31 -11.16 13.28
CA SER A 76 8.23 -10.31 13.82
C SER A 76 8.38 -8.86 13.40
N GLU A 77 9.59 -8.36 13.28
CA GLU A 77 9.84 -7.00 12.82
C GLU A 77 9.72 -6.89 11.31
N GLU A 78 10.14 -7.91 10.58
CA GLU A 78 9.94 -8.02 9.13
C GLU A 78 8.45 -7.86 8.75
N LEU A 79 7.55 -8.48 9.51
CA LEU A 79 6.10 -8.34 9.30
C LEU A 79 5.61 -6.90 9.52
N LYS A 80 6.25 -6.14 10.39
CA LYS A 80 5.91 -4.72 10.63
C LYS A 80 6.35 -3.81 9.48
N GLU A 81 7.26 -4.27 8.62
CA GLU A 81 7.70 -3.54 7.42
C GLU A 81 6.75 -3.71 6.22
N LEU A 82 5.81 -4.63 6.34
CA LEU A 82 4.81 -4.86 5.31
C LEU A 82 3.65 -3.89 5.42
N THR A 83 3.19 -3.41 4.28
CA THR A 83 1.88 -2.77 4.16
C THR A 83 0.89 -3.73 3.53
N TYR A 84 -0.35 -3.70 3.99
CA TYR A 84 -1.41 -4.60 3.53
C TYR A 84 -2.56 -3.79 2.94
N SER A 85 -3.07 -4.27 1.81
CA SER A 85 -4.27 -3.71 1.20
C SER A 85 -5.27 -4.83 0.90
N LEU A 86 -6.50 -4.63 1.29
CA LEU A 86 -7.62 -5.53 1.02
C LEU A 86 -8.71 -4.73 0.32
N GLY A 87 -9.20 -5.24 -0.81
CA GLY A 87 -10.25 -4.60 -1.60
C GLY A 87 -11.39 -5.54 -1.90
N PHE A 88 -12.59 -4.98 -1.95
CA PHE A 88 -13.82 -5.65 -2.37
C PHE A 88 -14.51 -4.80 -3.42
N GLU A 89 -14.97 -5.43 -4.48
CA GLU A 89 -15.81 -4.82 -5.50
C GLU A 89 -17.00 -5.73 -5.82
N TYR A 90 -18.17 -5.26 -5.52
CA TYR A 90 -19.41 -5.90 -5.97
C TYR A 90 -19.87 -5.23 -7.26
N SER A 91 -20.09 -6.04 -8.29
CA SER A 91 -20.55 -5.62 -9.62
C SER A 91 -21.97 -6.08 -9.86
N PHE A 92 -22.84 -5.16 -10.24
CA PHE A 92 -24.21 -5.43 -10.66
C PHE A 92 -24.41 -5.02 -12.13
N ASN A 93 -24.81 -5.97 -12.96
CA ASN A 93 -25.03 -5.81 -14.42
C ASN A 93 -23.81 -5.21 -15.16
N LYS A 94 -22.58 -5.31 -14.61
CA LYS A 94 -21.38 -4.64 -15.15
C LYS A 94 -21.56 -3.12 -15.36
N SER A 95 -22.57 -2.54 -14.75
CA SER A 95 -22.93 -1.13 -14.86
C SER A 95 -22.85 -0.37 -13.55
N PHE A 96 -23.15 -1.04 -12.44
CA PHE A 96 -23.05 -0.46 -11.12
C PHE A 96 -22.03 -1.23 -10.29
N PHE A 97 -21.16 -0.50 -9.58
CA PHE A 97 -20.09 -1.06 -8.75
C PHE A 97 -20.16 -0.46 -7.36
N LEU A 98 -20.10 -1.31 -6.36
CA LEU A 98 -19.90 -0.91 -4.97
C LEU A 98 -18.53 -1.41 -4.53
N ARG A 99 -17.71 -0.51 -3.99
CA ARG A 99 -16.32 -0.80 -3.62
C ARG A 99 -16.06 -0.48 -2.18
N SER A 100 -15.27 -1.30 -1.54
CA SER A 100 -14.68 -0.99 -0.25
C SER A 100 -13.23 -1.45 -0.21
N GLY A 101 -12.42 -0.78 0.59
CA GLY A 101 -11.02 -1.13 0.73
C GLY A 101 -10.51 -0.81 2.12
N TYR A 102 -9.52 -1.57 2.54
CA TYR A 102 -8.78 -1.34 3.76
C TYR A 102 -7.29 -1.33 3.46
N PHE A 103 -6.60 -0.30 3.93
CA PHE A 103 -5.15 -0.18 3.87
C PHE A 103 -4.59 -0.07 5.29
N SER A 104 -3.52 -0.81 5.56
CA SER A 104 -2.86 -0.79 6.86
C SER A 104 -1.35 -0.78 6.72
N GLU A 105 -0.73 0.13 7.43
CA GLU A 105 0.71 0.23 7.66
C GLU A 105 0.98 0.21 9.16
N HIS A 106 2.07 -0.43 9.55
CA HIS A 106 2.42 -0.58 10.96
C HIS A 106 2.75 0.77 11.61
N GLU A 107 2.43 0.92 12.90
CA GLU A 107 2.59 2.16 13.66
C GLU A 107 4.03 2.69 13.67
N LEU A 108 5.01 1.81 13.74
CA LEU A 108 6.43 2.17 13.71
C LEU A 108 6.95 2.59 12.31
N LYS A 109 6.17 2.41 11.25
CA LYS A 109 6.59 2.65 9.85
C LYS A 109 5.77 3.73 9.13
N GLY A 110 4.88 4.43 9.84
CA GLY A 110 4.07 5.52 9.28
C GLY A 110 2.65 5.56 9.81
N SER A 111 2.17 4.47 10.43
CA SER A 111 0.86 4.41 11.12
C SER A 111 -0.35 4.76 10.25
N ARG A 112 -0.25 4.62 8.92
CA ARG A 112 -1.34 4.95 8.01
C ARG A 112 -2.33 3.81 7.94
N LYS A 113 -3.56 4.07 8.34
CA LYS A 113 -4.68 3.12 8.27
C LYS A 113 -5.87 3.82 7.64
N PHE A 114 -6.39 3.27 6.56
CA PHE A 114 -7.51 3.86 5.81
C PHE A 114 -8.58 2.83 5.52
N ILE A 115 -9.83 3.27 5.64
CA ILE A 115 -10.98 2.60 5.05
C ILE A 115 -11.44 3.45 3.87
N THR A 116 -11.70 2.83 2.74
CA THR A 116 -12.30 3.49 1.58
C THR A 116 -13.64 2.86 1.27
N ILE A 117 -14.59 3.69 0.90
CA ILE A 117 -15.88 3.28 0.32
C ILE A 117 -16.06 4.01 -0.99
N GLY A 118 -16.65 3.37 -1.97
CA GLY A 118 -16.83 3.96 -3.27
C GLY A 118 -17.96 3.32 -4.05
N THR A 119 -18.46 4.06 -5.03
CA THR A 119 -19.42 3.58 -6.00
C THR A 119 -18.98 3.98 -7.39
N GLY A 120 -19.24 3.11 -8.35
CA GLY A 120 -18.97 3.35 -9.76
C GLY A 120 -20.20 3.10 -10.60
N PHE A 121 -20.33 3.86 -11.66
CA PHE A 121 -21.38 3.70 -12.63
C PHE A 121 -20.84 3.72 -14.04
N ASN A 122 -21.13 2.67 -14.79
CA ASN A 122 -20.74 2.48 -16.19
C ASN A 122 -21.98 2.64 -17.07
N THR A 123 -21.97 3.62 -17.95
CA THR A 123 -23.09 3.80 -18.88
C THR A 123 -22.76 3.16 -20.23
N SER A 124 -23.79 2.74 -20.94
CA SER A 124 -23.67 2.17 -22.29
C SER A 124 -23.08 3.12 -23.35
N ARG A 125 -22.81 4.37 -22.99
CA ARG A 125 -22.14 5.38 -23.85
C ARG A 125 -20.65 5.53 -23.57
N ASN A 126 -20.01 4.48 -23.06
CA ASN A 126 -18.56 4.48 -22.72
C ASN A 126 -18.15 5.55 -21.68
N LEU A 127 -19.08 6.01 -20.86
CA LEU A 127 -18.82 6.93 -19.75
C LEU A 127 -18.79 6.15 -18.44
N ASN A 128 -17.69 6.30 -17.71
CA ASN A 128 -17.50 5.77 -16.36
C ASN A 128 -17.51 6.93 -15.38
N ILE A 129 -18.25 6.82 -14.30
CA ILE A 129 -18.31 7.79 -13.22
C ILE A 129 -18.01 7.03 -11.93
N ASP A 130 -16.97 7.44 -11.21
CA ASP A 130 -16.61 6.84 -9.92
C ASP A 130 -16.57 7.92 -8.84
N LEU A 131 -17.16 7.60 -7.70
CA LEU A 131 -17.10 8.41 -6.49
C LEU A 131 -16.53 7.56 -5.36
N SER A 132 -15.56 8.08 -4.63
CA SER A 132 -15.01 7.40 -3.48
C SER A 132 -14.72 8.36 -2.34
N TYR A 133 -14.81 7.84 -1.12
CA TYR A 133 -14.52 8.54 0.11
C TYR A 133 -13.52 7.73 0.95
N LEU A 134 -12.51 8.42 1.46
CA LEU A 134 -11.46 7.84 2.26
C LEU A 134 -11.56 8.34 3.70
N ILE A 135 -11.56 7.40 4.64
CA ILE A 135 -11.65 7.64 6.08
C ILE A 135 -10.33 7.18 6.70
N SER A 136 -9.64 8.06 7.40
CA SER A 136 -8.50 7.66 8.23
C SER A 136 -9.01 6.98 9.50
N THR A 137 -8.38 5.85 9.84
CA THR A 137 -8.63 5.14 11.11
C THR A 137 -7.41 5.13 12.01
N SER A 138 -6.38 5.91 11.62
CA SER A 138 -5.15 6.10 12.38
C SER A 138 -5.25 7.31 13.30
N ASP A 139 -4.56 7.27 14.44
CA ASP A 139 -4.41 8.42 15.34
C ASP A 139 -3.48 9.50 14.78
N VAL A 140 -2.75 9.18 13.70
CA VAL A 140 -1.86 10.12 13.02
C VAL A 140 -2.65 10.90 11.96
N ILE A 141 -2.61 12.23 12.06
CA ILE A 141 -3.26 13.12 11.07
C ILE A 141 -2.63 12.87 9.69
N SER A 142 -3.46 12.47 8.74
CA SER A 142 -3.06 12.24 7.37
C SER A 142 -3.60 13.34 6.45
N PRO A 143 -2.79 13.87 5.51
CA PRO A 143 -3.30 14.81 4.50
C PRO A 143 -4.40 14.23 3.61
N LEU A 144 -4.55 12.90 3.58
CA LEU A 144 -5.57 12.20 2.81
C LEU A 144 -6.87 11.97 3.61
N GLU A 145 -6.91 12.35 4.89
CA GLU A 145 -8.10 12.17 5.72
C GLU A 145 -9.30 12.92 5.15
N ASN A 146 -10.45 12.27 5.17
CA ASN A 146 -11.72 12.82 4.67
C ASN A 146 -11.69 13.26 3.19
N THR A 147 -10.88 12.59 2.37
CA THR A 147 -10.80 12.91 0.95
C THR A 147 -11.95 12.30 0.17
N VAL A 148 -12.64 13.15 -0.59
CA VAL A 148 -13.60 12.74 -1.62
C VAL A 148 -12.91 12.76 -2.98
N ARG A 149 -13.02 11.68 -3.75
CA ARG A 149 -12.51 11.60 -5.11
C ARG A 149 -13.66 11.34 -6.08
N LEU A 150 -13.77 12.18 -7.08
CA LEU A 150 -14.62 12.00 -8.25
C LEU A 150 -13.74 11.71 -9.47
N SER A 151 -14.05 10.65 -10.21
CA SER A 151 -13.35 10.31 -11.45
C SER A 151 -14.36 10.18 -12.59
N LEU A 152 -13.99 10.69 -13.76
CA LEU A 152 -14.74 10.58 -14.99
C LEU A 152 -13.84 9.93 -16.04
N GLY A 153 -14.29 8.85 -16.64
CA GLY A 153 -13.58 8.12 -17.68
C GLY A 153 -14.41 8.04 -18.96
N PHE A 154 -13.76 8.27 -20.10
CA PHE A 154 -14.37 8.13 -21.42
C PHE A 154 -13.58 7.12 -22.23
N ASN A 155 -14.23 6.11 -22.79
CA ASN A 155 -13.63 5.15 -23.69
C ASN A 155 -14.00 5.55 -25.12
N PHE A 156 -13.00 5.93 -25.91
CA PHE A 156 -13.16 6.19 -27.34
C PHE A 156 -12.77 4.89 -28.09
N LEU A 157 -13.71 4.37 -28.88
CA LEU A 157 -13.46 3.29 -29.83
C LEU A 157 -13.19 3.86 -31.21
#